data_08c8b623adf233a974adeb26be0012e6
#
_entry.id   08c8b623adf233a974adeb26be0012e6
#
_cell.length_a   1.000
_cell.length_b   1.000
_cell.length_c   1.000
_cell.angle_alpha   90.00
_cell.angle_beta   90.00
_cell.angle_gamma   90.00
#
_symmetry.space_group_name_H-M   'P 1'
#
loop_
_entity.id
_entity.type
_entity.pdbx_description
1 polymer ?
#
loop_
_entity_poly.entity_id
_entity_poly.type
_entity_poly.pdbx_seq_one_letter_code
_entity_poly.pdbx_strand_id
1 'polypeptide(L)'
;FPMTVAEGATLWGVAEISSVQPLSEADWLDATRLVTMYGNILDMLDYSERDALTGLWNRKPFDDLFYKTLKPTEPLETDPPPDGVEHRSPNTPSHFWLAMVDIDHFKQVNDTYGHLIGDEVLILVARLLKTSFRAYDRVYRFGGEEFLVVLRSADHDAAVAAVERF
;
A
#
# COMPACT_ATOMS: atom_id res chain seq x y z
N PHE A 1 18.24 10.03 -11.95
CA PHE A 1 17.86 10.95 -10.87
C PHE A 1 17.11 10.19 -9.78
N PRO A 2 17.56 10.21 -8.53
CA PRO A 2 16.78 9.71 -7.43
C PRO A 2 15.55 10.61 -7.24
N MET A 3 14.37 10.01 -7.16
CA MET A 3 13.13 10.73 -6.85
C MET A 3 12.97 10.77 -5.32
N THR A 4 13.61 11.74 -4.68
CA THR A 4 13.40 12.06 -3.27
C THR A 4 12.83 13.48 -3.17
N VAL A 5 11.84 13.68 -2.33
CA VAL A 5 11.15 14.97 -2.24
C VAL A 5 11.64 15.84 -1.08
N ALA A 6 12.23 15.24 -0.05
CA ALA A 6 12.80 15.96 1.09
C ALA A 6 13.98 15.20 1.69
N GLU A 7 14.87 15.88 2.42
CA GLU A 7 15.90 15.24 3.22
C GLU A 7 15.28 14.25 4.21
N GLY A 8 15.65 12.96 4.09
CA GLY A 8 15.09 11.87 4.90
C GLY A 8 13.83 11.23 4.33
N ALA A 9 13.33 11.64 3.17
CA ALA A 9 12.15 11.06 2.52
C ALA A 9 12.44 9.67 1.94
N THR A 10 11.39 8.87 1.84
CA THR A 10 11.44 7.54 1.22
C THR A 10 11.79 7.68 -0.26
N LEU A 11 12.71 6.86 -0.77
CA LEU A 11 13.02 6.80 -2.18
C LEU A 11 11.86 6.13 -2.93
N TRP A 12 11.12 6.90 -3.71
CA TRP A 12 9.99 6.41 -4.51
C TRP A 12 10.41 5.67 -5.78
N GLY A 13 11.57 6.02 -6.31
CA GLY A 13 12.08 5.43 -7.53
C GLY A 13 13.28 6.17 -8.11
N VAL A 14 13.62 5.81 -9.33
CA VAL A 14 14.67 6.44 -10.11
C VAL A 14 14.12 6.82 -11.47
N ALA A 15 14.29 8.08 -11.88
CA ALA A 15 13.98 8.51 -13.23
C ALA A 15 15.23 8.40 -14.11
N GLU A 16 15.13 7.70 -15.22
CA GLU A 16 16.16 7.62 -16.25
C GLU A 16 15.76 8.45 -17.44
N ILE A 17 16.68 9.28 -17.91
CA ILE A 17 16.47 10.12 -19.10
C ILE A 17 17.52 9.74 -20.14
N SER A 18 17.04 9.25 -21.28
CA SER A 18 17.89 8.91 -22.43
C SER A 18 17.76 9.98 -23.53
N SER A 19 18.89 10.43 -24.06
CA SER A 19 18.93 11.41 -25.15
C SER A 19 19.97 11.02 -26.20
N VAL A 20 19.68 11.31 -27.47
CA VAL A 20 20.62 11.09 -28.59
C VAL A 20 21.71 12.18 -28.63
N GLN A 21 21.45 13.35 -28.07
CA GLN A 21 22.38 14.47 -27.97
C GLN A 21 22.64 14.82 -26.50
N PRO A 22 23.79 15.42 -26.16
CA PRO A 22 24.03 15.92 -24.82
C PRO A 22 22.93 16.88 -24.38
N LEU A 23 22.39 16.69 -23.18
CA LEU A 23 21.39 17.57 -22.60
C LEU A 23 22.00 18.94 -22.28
N SER A 24 21.32 20.01 -22.64
CA SER A 24 21.67 21.36 -22.23
C SER A 24 21.37 21.59 -20.74
N GLU A 25 21.90 22.69 -20.17
CA GLU A 25 21.57 23.08 -18.79
C GLU A 25 20.06 23.34 -18.61
N ALA A 26 19.40 23.87 -19.64
CA ALA A 26 17.95 24.10 -19.63
C ALA A 26 17.19 22.77 -19.58
N ASP A 27 17.59 21.77 -20.39
CA ASP A 27 16.96 20.44 -20.38
C ASP A 27 17.12 19.77 -19.03
N TRP A 28 18.30 19.91 -18.40
CA TRP A 28 18.55 19.40 -17.05
C TRP A 28 17.66 20.07 -15.99
N LEU A 29 17.48 21.38 -16.08
CA LEU A 29 16.63 22.13 -15.18
C LEU A 29 15.17 21.70 -15.32
N ASP A 30 14.69 21.54 -16.53
CA ASP A 30 13.31 21.13 -16.82
C ASP A 30 13.06 19.67 -16.40
N ALA A 31 14.04 18.77 -16.64
CA ALA A 31 13.97 17.39 -16.16
C ALA A 31 13.88 17.33 -14.63
N THR A 32 14.69 18.13 -13.93
CA THR A 32 14.67 18.21 -12.46
C THR A 32 13.32 18.72 -11.94
N ARG A 33 12.76 19.74 -12.59
CA ARG A 33 11.42 20.28 -12.26
C ARG A 33 10.33 19.24 -12.42
N LEU A 34 10.34 18.50 -13.54
CA LEU A 34 9.36 17.43 -13.80
C LEU A 34 9.44 16.31 -12.77
N VAL A 35 10.67 15.84 -12.46
CA VAL A 35 10.90 14.81 -11.43
C VAL A 35 10.41 15.28 -10.06
N THR A 36 10.74 16.53 -9.68
CA THR A 36 10.29 17.11 -8.41
C THR A 36 8.76 17.24 -8.37
N MET A 37 8.15 17.73 -9.44
CA MET A 37 6.69 17.84 -9.52
C MET A 37 6.01 16.46 -9.41
N TYR A 38 6.55 15.45 -10.10
CA TYR A 38 6.04 14.10 -10.02
C TYR A 38 6.18 13.50 -8.62
N GLY A 39 7.33 13.70 -7.97
CA GLY A 39 7.55 13.29 -6.59
C GLY A 39 6.53 13.94 -5.62
N ASN A 40 6.29 15.24 -5.75
CA ASN A 40 5.28 15.94 -4.93
C ASN A 40 3.86 15.39 -5.15
N ILE A 41 3.53 15.01 -6.38
CA ILE A 41 2.23 14.37 -6.69
C ILE A 41 2.14 13.01 -6.01
N LEU A 42 3.20 12.19 -6.05
CA LEU A 42 3.21 10.89 -5.38
C LEU A 42 3.05 11.01 -3.86
N ASP A 43 3.75 11.98 -3.24
CA ASP A 43 3.60 12.25 -1.80
C ASP A 43 2.18 12.71 -1.44
N MET A 44 1.59 13.58 -2.27
CA MET A 44 0.21 14.02 -2.08
C MET A 44 -0.78 12.86 -2.21
N LEU A 45 -0.56 11.94 -3.16
CA LEU A 45 -1.37 10.74 -3.31
C LEU A 45 -1.22 9.83 -2.10
N ASP A 46 0.01 9.51 -1.67
CA ASP A 46 0.24 8.68 -0.47
C ASP A 46 -0.42 9.28 0.76
N TYR A 47 -0.26 10.59 0.98
CA TYR A 47 -0.91 11.30 2.07
C TYR A 47 -2.45 11.20 2.01
N SER A 48 -3.05 11.29 0.81
CA SER A 48 -4.50 11.20 0.63
C SER A 48 -5.06 9.79 0.83
N GLU A 49 -4.21 8.78 0.75
CA GLU A 49 -4.56 7.36 0.87
C GLU A 49 -4.29 6.79 2.26
N ARG A 50 -3.65 7.57 3.14
CA ARG A 50 -3.34 7.16 4.52
C ARG A 50 -4.34 7.75 5.51
N ASP A 51 -4.57 6.99 6.58
CA ASP A 51 -5.24 7.49 7.78
C ASP A 51 -4.25 8.31 8.60
N ALA A 52 -4.60 9.56 8.90
CA ALA A 52 -3.70 10.52 9.54
C ALA A 52 -3.32 10.14 10.98
N LEU A 53 -4.15 9.36 11.69
CA LEU A 53 -3.88 8.93 13.05
C LEU A 53 -2.97 7.70 13.10
N THR A 54 -3.29 6.69 12.31
CA THR A 54 -2.64 5.37 12.41
C THR A 54 -1.54 5.14 11.38
N GLY A 55 -1.51 5.94 10.29
CA GLY A 55 -0.59 5.76 9.17
C GLY A 55 -0.86 4.50 8.32
N LEU A 56 -1.96 3.79 8.58
CA LEU A 56 -2.45 2.70 7.74
C LEU A 56 -3.09 3.26 6.47
N TRP A 57 -3.32 2.39 5.49
CA TRP A 57 -4.17 2.77 4.36
C TRP A 57 -5.58 3.12 4.86
N ASN A 58 -6.17 4.18 4.33
CA ASN A 58 -7.58 4.47 4.56
C ASN A 58 -8.47 3.62 3.61
N ARG A 59 -9.78 3.78 3.68
CA ARG A 59 -10.75 3.01 2.90
C ARG A 59 -10.63 3.21 1.39
N LYS A 60 -10.26 4.41 0.94
CA LYS A 60 -10.29 4.79 -0.48
C LYS A 60 -9.47 3.87 -1.39
N PRO A 61 -8.17 3.60 -1.13
CA PRO A 61 -7.39 2.70 -1.98
C PRO A 61 -7.87 1.24 -1.93
N PHE A 62 -8.62 0.83 -0.88
CA PHE A 62 -9.27 -0.47 -0.87
C PHE A 62 -10.38 -0.55 -1.92
N ASP A 63 -11.26 0.46 -1.97
CA ASP A 63 -12.36 0.50 -2.94
C ASP A 63 -11.79 0.42 -4.37
N ASP A 64 -10.73 1.17 -4.67
CA ASP A 64 -10.06 1.15 -5.97
C ASP A 64 -9.44 -0.22 -6.31
N LEU A 65 -8.77 -0.87 -5.34
CA LEU A 65 -8.20 -2.21 -5.49
C LEU A 65 -9.30 -3.25 -5.74
N PHE A 66 -10.36 -3.20 -4.94
CA PHE A 66 -11.46 -4.16 -5.00
C PHE A 66 -12.15 -4.12 -6.37
N TYR A 67 -12.50 -2.92 -6.84
CA TYR A 67 -13.11 -2.76 -8.17
C TYR A 67 -12.18 -3.18 -9.32
N LYS A 68 -10.87 -2.97 -9.21
CA LYS A 68 -9.90 -3.43 -10.20
C LYS A 68 -9.78 -4.97 -10.21
N THR A 69 -9.84 -5.60 -9.04
CA THR A 69 -9.73 -7.06 -8.89
C THR A 69 -10.99 -7.77 -9.38
N LEU A 70 -12.17 -7.15 -9.26
CA LEU A 70 -13.44 -7.72 -9.73
C LEU A 70 -13.65 -7.57 -11.24
N LYS A 71 -12.96 -6.64 -11.91
CA LYS A 71 -13.03 -6.56 -13.37
C LYS A 71 -12.36 -7.81 -13.95
N PRO A 72 -13.04 -8.56 -14.86
CA PRO A 72 -12.39 -9.61 -15.61
C PRO A 72 -11.16 -9.01 -16.29
N THR A 73 -9.98 -9.43 -15.90
CA THR A 73 -8.76 -9.07 -16.60
C THR A 73 -8.85 -9.78 -17.95
N GLU A 74 -9.08 -9.04 -19.02
CA GLU A 74 -8.78 -9.58 -20.34
C GLU A 74 -7.33 -10.10 -20.29
N PRO A 75 -7.05 -11.29 -20.81
CA PRO A 75 -5.68 -11.79 -20.85
C PRO A 75 -4.86 -10.71 -21.55
N LEU A 76 -3.93 -10.08 -20.83
CA LEU A 76 -2.87 -9.32 -21.49
C LEU A 76 -2.22 -10.31 -22.46
N GLU A 77 -2.34 -10.08 -23.74
CA GLU A 77 -1.51 -10.70 -24.75
C GLU A 77 -0.06 -10.33 -24.42
N THR A 78 0.54 -11.11 -23.55
CA THR A 78 1.97 -11.01 -23.30
C THR A 78 2.64 -11.70 -24.47
N ASP A 79 3.35 -10.92 -25.28
CA ASP A 79 4.32 -11.46 -26.22
C ASP A 79 5.16 -12.54 -25.50
N PRO A 80 5.38 -13.69 -26.13
CA PRO A 80 6.17 -14.73 -25.51
C PRO A 80 7.56 -14.18 -25.18
N PRO A 81 8.07 -14.42 -23.94
CA PRO A 81 9.39 -13.94 -23.56
C PRO A 81 10.46 -14.52 -24.49
N PRO A 82 11.48 -13.75 -24.84
CA PRO A 82 12.62 -14.29 -25.58
C PRO A 82 13.27 -15.42 -24.79
N ASP A 83 13.60 -16.50 -25.49
CA ASP A 83 14.11 -17.77 -24.99
C ASP A 83 15.15 -17.64 -23.86
N GLY A 84 14.94 -18.37 -22.77
CA GLY A 84 16.01 -18.85 -21.91
C GLY A 84 16.06 -18.38 -20.47
N VAL A 85 15.05 -17.69 -19.94
CA VAL A 85 14.99 -17.41 -18.49
C VAL A 85 13.81 -18.17 -17.87
N GLU A 86 14.11 -19.21 -17.10
CA GLU A 86 13.12 -19.87 -16.24
C GLU A 86 12.61 -18.86 -15.19
N HIS A 87 11.60 -18.08 -15.57
CA HIS A 87 10.79 -17.42 -14.57
C HIS A 87 9.93 -18.49 -13.90
N ARG A 88 10.12 -18.67 -12.60
CA ARG A 88 9.20 -19.41 -11.74
C ARG A 88 7.79 -18.99 -12.11
N SER A 89 7.00 -19.91 -12.64
CA SER A 89 5.63 -19.68 -13.10
C SER A 89 4.83 -18.90 -12.06
N PRO A 90 4.27 -17.74 -12.41
CA PRO A 90 3.38 -17.01 -11.51
C PRO A 90 1.97 -17.63 -11.48
N ASN A 91 1.84 -18.92 -11.74
CA ASN A 91 0.56 -19.54 -12.03
C ASN A 91 -0.01 -20.38 -10.86
N THR A 92 0.34 -20.03 -9.61
CA THR A 92 -0.49 -20.47 -8.49
C THR A 92 -1.59 -19.41 -8.35
N PRO A 93 -2.87 -19.78 -8.54
CA PRO A 93 -3.96 -18.84 -8.38
C PRO A 93 -3.92 -18.30 -6.94
N SER A 94 -3.49 -17.06 -6.78
CA SER A 94 -3.53 -16.40 -5.47
C SER A 94 -4.91 -15.82 -5.27
N HIS A 95 -5.57 -16.23 -4.21
CA HIS A 95 -6.84 -15.66 -3.78
C HIS A 95 -6.57 -14.47 -2.87
N PHE A 96 -7.51 -13.53 -2.86
CA PHE A 96 -7.55 -12.47 -1.87
C PHE A 96 -8.54 -12.88 -0.77
N TRP A 97 -8.07 -12.79 0.46
CA TRP A 97 -8.86 -13.05 1.66
C TRP A 97 -9.03 -11.74 2.41
N LEU A 98 -10.22 -11.50 2.90
CA LEU A 98 -10.55 -10.29 3.64
C LEU A 98 -10.83 -10.67 5.09
N ALA A 99 -10.12 -10.06 6.02
CA ALA A 99 -10.38 -10.17 7.45
C ALA A 99 -10.79 -8.79 7.98
N MET A 100 -12.01 -8.71 8.52
CA MET A 100 -12.48 -7.52 9.24
C MET A 100 -12.11 -7.67 10.72
N VAL A 101 -11.52 -6.64 11.28
CA VAL A 101 -11.13 -6.55 12.70
C VAL A 101 -11.81 -5.32 13.28
N ASP A 102 -12.45 -5.48 14.43
CA ASP A 102 -13.13 -4.42 15.16
C ASP A 102 -12.67 -4.43 16.61
N ILE A 103 -12.58 -3.26 17.25
CA ILE A 103 -12.16 -3.16 18.65
C ILE A 103 -13.39 -3.28 19.55
N ASP A 104 -13.48 -4.39 20.27
CA ASP A 104 -14.57 -4.62 21.21
C ASP A 104 -14.67 -3.50 22.26
N HIS A 105 -15.87 -2.97 22.42
CA HIS A 105 -16.19 -1.94 23.41
C HIS A 105 -15.37 -0.64 23.29
N PHE A 106 -14.88 -0.28 22.10
CA PHE A 106 -14.06 0.92 21.90
C PHE A 106 -14.74 2.21 22.38
N LYS A 107 -16.06 2.31 22.17
CA LYS A 107 -16.83 3.43 22.73
C LYS A 107 -16.69 3.54 24.25
N GLN A 108 -16.72 2.41 24.96
CA GLN A 108 -16.54 2.41 26.43
C GLN A 108 -15.14 2.89 26.84
N VAL A 109 -14.12 2.59 26.06
CA VAL A 109 -12.76 3.11 26.25
C VAL A 109 -12.78 4.64 26.17
N ASN A 110 -13.39 5.19 25.10
CA ASN A 110 -13.50 6.62 24.92
C ASN A 110 -14.31 7.29 26.04
N ASP A 111 -15.44 6.72 26.43
CA ASP A 111 -16.32 7.26 27.45
C ASP A 111 -15.65 7.23 28.84
N THR A 112 -14.80 6.25 29.10
CA THR A 112 -14.15 6.07 30.42
C THR A 112 -12.83 6.83 30.54
N TYR A 113 -12.01 6.83 29.48
CA TYR A 113 -10.62 7.33 29.51
C TYR A 113 -10.38 8.55 28.63
N GLY A 114 -11.39 8.95 27.86
CA GLY A 114 -11.31 10.06 26.92
C GLY A 114 -10.71 9.68 25.56
N HIS A 115 -10.97 10.53 24.58
CA HIS A 115 -10.58 10.29 23.19
C HIS A 115 -9.07 10.18 22.96
N LEU A 116 -8.24 10.85 23.77
CA LEU A 116 -6.79 10.75 23.65
C LEU A 116 -6.30 9.31 23.91
N ILE A 117 -6.87 8.64 24.91
CA ILE A 117 -6.55 7.23 25.19
C ILE A 117 -7.13 6.33 24.11
N GLY A 118 -8.32 6.63 23.60
CA GLY A 118 -8.88 5.93 22.44
C GLY A 118 -7.97 6.02 21.21
N ASP A 119 -7.41 7.18 20.92
CA ASP A 119 -6.47 7.38 19.82
C ASP A 119 -5.18 6.53 20.01
N GLU A 120 -4.65 6.47 21.24
CA GLU A 120 -3.49 5.61 21.55
C GLU A 120 -3.82 4.12 21.37
N VAL A 121 -5.03 3.68 21.72
CA VAL A 121 -5.49 2.29 21.48
C VAL A 121 -5.55 2.02 19.97
N LEU A 122 -6.09 2.93 19.17
CA LEU A 122 -6.13 2.80 17.71
C LEU A 122 -4.73 2.70 17.11
N ILE A 123 -3.80 3.55 17.56
CA ILE A 123 -2.40 3.51 17.13
C ILE A 123 -1.74 2.18 17.51
N LEU A 124 -1.99 1.68 18.72
CA LEU A 124 -1.45 0.41 19.19
C LEU A 124 -1.95 -0.76 18.32
N VAL A 125 -3.26 -0.85 18.11
CA VAL A 125 -3.88 -1.91 17.28
C VAL A 125 -3.33 -1.84 15.86
N ALA A 126 -3.21 -0.65 15.28
CA ALA A 126 -2.64 -0.45 13.95
C ALA A 126 -1.20 -0.96 13.85
N ARG A 127 -0.37 -0.72 14.88
CA ARG A 127 1.02 -1.24 14.94
C ARG A 127 1.04 -2.76 15.05
N LEU A 128 0.19 -3.34 15.91
CA LEU A 128 0.07 -4.78 16.06
C LEU A 128 -0.31 -5.44 14.74
N LEU A 129 -1.34 -4.93 14.07
CA LEU A 129 -1.76 -5.40 12.74
C LEU A 129 -0.60 -5.32 11.74
N LYS A 130 0.07 -4.16 11.64
CA LYS A 130 1.17 -3.97 10.70
C LYS A 130 2.36 -4.92 10.94
N THR A 131 2.61 -5.32 12.19
CA THR A 131 3.70 -6.24 12.53
C THR A 131 3.31 -7.72 12.45
N SER A 132 2.02 -8.04 12.56
CA SER A 132 1.52 -9.42 12.51
C SER A 132 1.36 -9.96 11.08
N PHE A 133 1.14 -9.06 10.11
CA PHE A 133 0.96 -9.42 8.71
C PHE A 133 2.21 -9.13 7.87
N ARG A 134 2.30 -9.76 6.71
CA ARG A 134 3.47 -9.68 5.83
C ARG A 134 3.48 -8.36 5.04
N ALA A 135 4.65 -7.96 4.54
CA ALA A 135 4.80 -6.70 3.80
C ALA A 135 3.92 -6.57 2.54
N TYR A 136 3.52 -7.70 1.95
CA TYR A 136 2.63 -7.72 0.79
C TYR A 136 1.14 -7.85 1.13
N ASP A 137 0.79 -8.14 2.41
CA ASP A 137 -0.56 -8.03 2.90
C ASP A 137 -0.86 -6.54 3.17
N ARG A 138 -2.08 -6.13 2.90
CA ARG A 138 -2.47 -4.74 3.09
C ARG A 138 -3.38 -4.58 4.28
N VAL A 139 -3.06 -3.63 5.13
CA VAL A 139 -3.83 -3.29 6.33
C VAL A 139 -4.41 -1.89 6.17
N TYR A 140 -5.71 -1.78 6.38
CA TYR A 140 -6.47 -0.55 6.25
C TYR A 140 -7.15 -0.20 7.56
N ARG A 141 -7.25 1.09 7.86
CA ARG A 141 -8.27 1.58 8.79
C ARG A 141 -9.52 1.88 7.97
N PHE A 142 -10.56 1.05 8.16
CA PHE A 142 -11.73 1.07 7.29
C PHE A 142 -12.82 1.99 7.82
N GLY A 143 -12.91 2.15 9.14
CA GLY A 143 -13.84 3.01 9.86
C GLY A 143 -13.22 3.58 11.13
N GLY A 144 -14.03 4.05 12.04
CA GLY A 144 -13.59 4.63 13.32
C GLY A 144 -12.71 3.68 14.13
N GLU A 145 -13.24 2.50 14.41
CA GLU A 145 -12.60 1.41 15.18
C GLU A 145 -12.42 0.13 14.38
N GLU A 146 -12.76 0.19 13.07
CA GLU A 146 -12.77 -0.95 12.16
C GLU A 146 -11.49 -0.97 11.32
N PHE A 147 -10.87 -2.14 11.22
CA PHE A 147 -9.70 -2.39 10.39
C PHE A 147 -10.00 -3.51 9.41
N LEU A 148 -9.40 -3.44 8.23
CA LEU A 148 -9.51 -4.46 7.20
C LEU A 148 -8.11 -4.94 6.82
N VAL A 149 -7.93 -6.26 6.81
CA VAL A 149 -6.70 -6.88 6.31
C VAL A 149 -7.01 -7.60 5.01
N VAL A 150 -6.24 -7.31 3.99
CA VAL A 150 -6.29 -7.98 2.69
C VAL A 150 -5.08 -8.88 2.58
N LEU A 151 -5.32 -10.18 2.67
CA LEU A 151 -4.31 -11.22 2.59
C LEU A 151 -4.25 -11.77 1.17
N ARG A 152 -3.05 -12.01 0.67
CA ARG A 152 -2.85 -12.73 -0.58
C ARG A 152 -2.32 -14.13 -0.30
N SER A 153 -3.16 -15.14 -0.45
CA SER A 153 -2.79 -16.53 -0.22
C SER A 153 -3.45 -17.46 -1.24
N ALA A 154 -2.76 -18.51 -1.62
CA ALA A 154 -3.32 -19.60 -2.44
C ALA A 154 -4.18 -20.55 -1.62
N ASP A 155 -4.00 -20.57 -0.30
CA ASP A 155 -4.57 -21.52 0.62
C ASP A 155 -5.41 -20.82 1.69
N HIS A 156 -6.63 -21.32 1.90
CA HIS A 156 -7.56 -20.85 2.93
C HIS A 156 -6.98 -21.03 4.35
N ASP A 157 -6.44 -22.19 4.64
CA ASP A 157 -5.97 -22.52 5.99
C ASP A 157 -4.78 -21.65 6.38
N ALA A 158 -3.92 -21.33 5.42
CA ALA A 158 -2.82 -20.39 5.62
C ALA A 158 -3.32 -18.95 5.86
N ALA A 159 -4.43 -18.54 5.25
CA ALA A 159 -5.05 -17.24 5.49
C ALA A 159 -5.68 -17.19 6.89
N VAL A 160 -6.42 -18.23 7.28
CA VAL A 160 -7.01 -18.36 8.63
C VAL A 160 -5.92 -18.35 9.69
N ALA A 161 -4.88 -19.16 9.56
CA ALA A 161 -3.76 -19.20 10.50
C ALA A 161 -3.01 -17.86 10.61
N ALA A 162 -3.00 -17.05 9.56
CA ALA A 162 -2.43 -15.70 9.62
C ALA A 162 -3.28 -14.75 10.48
N VAL A 163 -4.60 -14.86 10.40
CA VAL A 163 -5.55 -14.07 11.22
C VAL A 163 -5.56 -14.54 12.67
N GLU A 164 -5.57 -15.87 12.92
CA GLU A 164 -5.56 -16.43 14.28
C GLU A 164 -4.27 -16.13 15.07
N ARG A 165 -3.21 -15.74 14.40
CA ARG A 165 -1.94 -15.38 15.03
C ARG A 165 -1.92 -13.92 15.54
N PHE A 166 -2.82 -13.09 15.07
CA PHE A 166 -3.05 -11.73 15.55
C PHE A 166 -3.86 -11.71 16.85
#